data_767ba4b8dd5184179618ab39f5b222b4
#
_entry.id   767ba4b8dd5184179618ab39f5b222b4
#
_cell.length_a   1.000
_cell.length_b   1.000
_cell.length_c   1.000
_cell.angle_alpha   90.00
_cell.angle_beta   90.00
_cell.angle_gamma   90.00
#
_symmetry.space_group_name_H-M   'P 1'
#
loop_
_entity.id
_entity.type
_entity.pdbx_description
1 polymer ?
#
loop_
_entity_poly.entity_id
_entity_poly.type
_entity_poly.pdbx_seq_one_letter_code
_entity_poly.pdbx_strand_id
1 'polypeptide(L)'
;MLALAAMEGMVGDMSANRESLAAAAGSGFSTATDLADWLVRVLGMPFRDAHHVTGRIVALAESKGCDLPDLGLDDLQSVHDGITSDIFEVLGVNNSVASRTSYGGTSPAQVRTQVARWKEILE
;
A
#
# COMPACT_ATOMS: atom_id res chain seq x y z
N MET A 1 -2.70 -21.99 30.48
CA MET A 1 -2.93 -20.75 31.29
C MET A 1 -1.68 -19.89 31.35
N LEU A 2 -0.49 -20.40 31.76
CA LEU A 2 0.74 -19.58 31.86
C LEU A 2 1.17 -18.93 30.54
N ALA A 3 1.09 -19.66 29.43
CA ALA A 3 1.46 -19.15 28.11
C ALA A 3 0.56 -17.96 27.67
N LEU A 4 -0.73 -18.05 27.93
CA LEU A 4 -1.66 -16.95 27.59
C LEU A 4 -1.40 -15.69 28.43
N ALA A 5 -1.12 -15.85 29.74
CA ALA A 5 -0.77 -14.73 30.59
C ALA A 5 0.57 -14.07 30.15
N ALA A 6 1.54 -14.88 29.74
CA ALA A 6 2.79 -14.34 29.20
C ALA A 6 2.56 -13.59 27.88
N MET A 7 1.74 -14.11 26.97
CA MET A 7 1.39 -13.43 25.71
C MET A 7 0.61 -12.14 25.95
N GLU A 8 -0.30 -12.10 26.92
CA GLU A 8 -1.03 -10.88 27.31
C GLU A 8 -0.05 -9.79 27.75
N GLY A 9 0.90 -10.12 28.63
CA GLY A 9 1.94 -9.18 29.07
C GLY A 9 2.81 -8.71 27.89
N MET A 10 3.26 -9.61 27.03
CA MET A 10 4.05 -9.25 25.84
C MET A 10 3.31 -8.29 24.89
N VAL A 11 2.02 -8.55 24.67
CA VAL A 11 1.19 -7.65 23.81
C VAL A 11 0.97 -6.32 24.48
N GLY A 12 0.73 -6.29 25.81
CA GLY A 12 0.56 -5.05 26.57
C GLY A 12 1.79 -4.15 26.56
N ASP A 13 2.98 -4.75 26.57
CA ASP A 13 4.26 -4.03 26.59
C ASP A 13 4.79 -3.67 25.18
N MET A 14 4.08 -4.09 24.12
CA MET A 14 4.52 -3.81 22.75
C MET A 14 4.55 -2.32 22.46
N SER A 15 5.67 -1.85 21.93
CA SER A 15 5.82 -0.52 21.36
C SER A 15 6.20 -0.60 19.87
N ALA A 16 5.54 0.22 19.05
CA ALA A 16 5.81 0.25 17.62
C ALA A 16 6.87 1.30 17.28
N ASN A 17 7.99 0.90 16.69
CA ASN A 17 8.90 1.83 16.05
C ASN A 17 8.31 2.28 14.71
N ARG A 18 7.56 3.38 14.74
CA ARG A 18 6.78 3.87 13.59
C ARG A 18 7.64 4.25 12.42
N GLU A 19 8.81 4.82 12.66
CA GLU A 19 9.74 5.24 11.62
C GLU A 19 10.30 4.03 10.86
N SER A 20 10.82 3.04 11.58
CA SER A 20 11.34 1.81 10.97
C SER A 20 10.26 1.02 10.23
N LEU A 21 9.03 0.98 10.78
CA LEU A 21 7.90 0.30 10.15
C LEU A 21 7.46 1.02 8.86
N ALA A 22 7.43 2.35 8.85
CA ALA A 22 7.08 3.11 7.67
C ALA A 22 8.13 2.94 6.56
N ALA A 23 9.42 3.00 6.92
CA ALA A 23 10.51 2.76 5.97
C ALA A 23 10.45 1.34 5.37
N ALA A 24 10.25 0.33 6.22
CA ALA A 24 10.13 -1.05 5.75
C ALA A 24 8.89 -1.28 4.85
N ALA A 25 7.76 -0.64 5.17
CA ALA A 25 6.54 -0.77 4.37
C ALA A 25 6.67 -0.13 2.98
N GLY A 26 7.46 0.95 2.85
CA GLY A 26 7.71 1.63 1.57
C GLY A 26 8.77 0.97 0.69
N SER A 27 9.56 0.05 1.24
CA SER A 27 10.67 -0.54 0.51
C SER A 27 10.24 -1.59 -0.53
N GLY A 28 11.05 -1.78 -1.58
CA GLY A 28 10.92 -2.88 -2.53
C GLY A 28 9.71 -2.78 -3.46
N PHE A 29 9.27 -1.56 -3.78
CA PHE A 29 8.14 -1.32 -4.69
C PHE A 29 6.83 -1.99 -4.24
N SER A 30 6.57 -2.00 -2.93
CA SER A 30 5.42 -2.70 -2.31
C SER A 30 4.06 -2.27 -2.91
N THR A 31 3.96 -1.06 -3.46
CA THR A 31 2.75 -0.49 -4.08
C THR A 31 2.66 -0.71 -5.59
N ALA A 32 3.55 -1.48 -6.19
CA ALA A 32 3.52 -1.77 -7.64
C ALA A 32 2.22 -2.45 -8.08
N THR A 33 1.59 -3.23 -7.22
CA THR A 33 0.28 -3.84 -7.49
C THR A 33 -0.85 -2.81 -7.59
N ASP A 34 -0.79 -1.73 -6.82
CA ASP A 34 -1.78 -0.66 -6.91
C ASP A 34 -1.64 0.11 -8.24
N LEU A 35 -0.42 0.25 -8.77
CA LEU A 35 -0.17 0.76 -10.12
C LEU A 35 -0.81 -0.14 -11.18
N ALA A 36 -0.60 -1.46 -11.10
CA ALA A 36 -1.21 -2.40 -12.04
C ALA A 36 -2.75 -2.35 -11.97
N ASP A 37 -3.32 -2.30 -10.77
CA ASP A 37 -4.76 -2.17 -10.55
C ASP A 37 -5.32 -0.86 -11.16
N TRP A 38 -4.60 0.25 -11.02
CA TRP A 38 -4.98 1.53 -11.62
C TRP A 38 -5.01 1.44 -13.16
N LEU A 39 -3.97 0.87 -13.77
CA LEU A 39 -3.90 0.66 -15.23
C LEU A 39 -5.09 -0.16 -15.74
N VAL A 40 -5.48 -1.20 -14.99
CA VAL A 40 -6.65 -2.02 -15.35
C VAL A 40 -7.95 -1.23 -15.20
N ARG A 41 -8.14 -0.55 -14.08
CA ARG A 41 -9.43 0.09 -13.74
C ARG A 41 -9.67 1.39 -14.50
N VAL A 42 -8.63 2.19 -14.68
CA VAL A 42 -8.75 3.54 -15.28
C VAL A 42 -8.54 3.49 -16.79
N LEU A 43 -7.51 2.76 -17.24
CA LEU A 43 -7.21 2.67 -18.68
C LEU A 43 -7.89 1.48 -19.38
N GLY A 44 -8.60 0.62 -18.64
CA GLY A 44 -9.23 -0.57 -19.20
C GLY A 44 -8.24 -1.61 -19.74
N MET A 45 -6.99 -1.55 -19.29
CA MET A 45 -5.91 -2.40 -19.79
C MET A 45 -6.11 -3.85 -19.33
N PRO A 46 -5.89 -4.88 -20.17
CA PRO A 46 -5.84 -6.26 -19.72
C PRO A 46 -4.78 -6.44 -18.62
N PHE A 47 -5.07 -7.21 -17.58
CA PHE A 47 -4.17 -7.36 -16.42
C PHE A 47 -2.74 -7.77 -16.80
N ARG A 48 -2.58 -8.66 -17.78
CA ARG A 48 -1.25 -9.07 -18.26
C ARG A 48 -0.45 -7.89 -18.81
N ASP A 49 -1.09 -7.02 -19.57
CA ASP A 49 -0.43 -5.85 -20.17
C ASP A 49 -0.12 -4.80 -19.10
N ALA A 50 -1.06 -4.57 -18.16
CA ALA A 50 -0.84 -3.73 -16.99
C ALA A 50 0.35 -4.20 -16.16
N HIS A 51 0.49 -5.51 -15.94
CA HIS A 51 1.63 -6.09 -15.25
C HIS A 51 2.96 -5.84 -15.97
N HIS A 52 2.97 -5.96 -17.31
CA HIS A 52 4.18 -5.66 -18.10
C HIS A 52 4.53 -4.17 -18.06
N VAL A 53 3.54 -3.28 -18.15
CA VAL A 53 3.75 -1.82 -18.01
C VAL A 53 4.30 -1.50 -16.63
N THR A 54 3.68 -2.04 -15.58
CA THR A 54 4.15 -1.88 -14.19
C THR A 54 5.60 -2.35 -14.02
N GLY A 55 5.96 -3.53 -14.56
CA GLY A 55 7.33 -4.03 -14.51
C GLY A 55 8.34 -3.11 -15.17
N ARG A 56 7.99 -2.47 -16.31
CA ARG A 56 8.85 -1.47 -16.96
C ARG A 56 8.99 -0.19 -16.12
N ILE A 57 7.94 0.25 -15.45
CA ILE A 57 7.98 1.42 -14.57
C ILE A 57 8.84 1.12 -13.33
N VAL A 58 8.73 -0.06 -12.74
CA VAL A 58 9.60 -0.51 -11.64
C VAL A 58 11.07 -0.50 -12.08
N ALA A 59 11.38 -1.09 -13.23
CA ALA A 59 12.74 -1.08 -13.78
C ALA A 59 13.28 0.34 -14.03
N LEU A 60 12.41 1.27 -14.45
CA LEU A 60 12.77 2.67 -14.60
C LEU A 60 13.09 3.31 -13.25
N ALA A 61 12.26 3.09 -12.21
CA ALA A 61 12.50 3.59 -10.87
C ALA A 61 13.81 3.03 -10.29
N GLU A 62 14.06 1.72 -10.44
CA GLU A 62 15.33 1.10 -10.06
C GLU A 62 16.54 1.76 -10.75
N SER A 63 16.44 2.01 -12.05
CA SER A 63 17.51 2.66 -12.81
C SER A 63 17.82 4.10 -12.35
N LYS A 64 16.80 4.77 -11.80
CA LYS A 64 16.91 6.13 -11.23
C LYS A 64 17.26 6.13 -9.74
N GLY A 65 17.23 4.97 -9.08
CA GLY A 65 17.51 4.84 -7.64
C GLY A 65 16.43 5.52 -6.77
N CYS A 66 15.17 5.50 -7.20
CA CYS A 66 14.04 6.11 -6.50
C CYS A 66 12.86 5.13 -6.38
N ASP A 67 11.88 5.45 -5.53
CA ASP A 67 10.64 4.69 -5.43
C ASP A 67 9.59 5.17 -6.43
N LEU A 68 8.51 4.39 -6.62
CA LEU A 68 7.45 4.70 -7.60
C LEU A 68 6.81 6.08 -7.41
N PRO A 69 6.50 6.54 -6.18
CA PRO A 69 5.94 7.87 -5.97
C PRO A 69 6.88 9.03 -6.32
N ASP A 70 8.19 8.78 -6.41
CA ASP A 70 9.20 9.79 -6.69
C ASP A 70 9.43 10.00 -8.20
N LEU A 71 8.88 9.12 -9.05
CA LEU A 71 8.91 9.29 -10.49
C LEU A 71 8.05 10.48 -10.92
N GLY A 72 8.55 11.27 -11.87
CA GLY A 72 7.77 12.31 -12.51
C GLY A 72 6.69 11.76 -13.44
N LEU A 73 5.65 12.54 -13.71
CA LEU A 73 4.62 12.15 -14.68
C LEU A 73 5.21 11.85 -16.07
N ASP A 74 6.18 12.65 -16.52
CA ASP A 74 6.87 12.45 -17.80
C ASP A 74 7.60 11.11 -17.86
N ASP A 75 8.14 10.64 -16.73
CA ASP A 75 8.78 9.33 -16.63
C ASP A 75 7.77 8.19 -16.81
N LEU A 76 6.64 8.30 -16.14
CA LEU A 76 5.56 7.33 -16.25
C LEU A 76 4.99 7.30 -17.67
N GLN A 77 4.79 8.48 -18.26
CA GLN A 77 4.30 8.64 -19.65
C GLN A 77 5.31 8.16 -20.70
N SER A 78 6.60 8.17 -20.41
CA SER A 78 7.62 7.58 -21.31
C SER A 78 7.43 6.06 -21.47
N VAL A 79 6.83 5.41 -20.46
CA VAL A 79 6.52 3.97 -20.49
C VAL A 79 5.14 3.72 -21.08
N HIS A 80 4.15 4.55 -20.75
CA HIS A 80 2.79 4.47 -21.28
C HIS A 80 2.11 5.84 -21.27
N ASP A 81 1.82 6.37 -22.44
CA ASP A 81 1.31 7.74 -22.68
C ASP A 81 -0.08 8.01 -22.08
N GLY A 82 -0.88 6.97 -21.87
CA GLY A 82 -2.20 7.08 -21.24
C GLY A 82 -2.16 7.32 -19.72
N ILE A 83 -1.00 7.33 -19.07
CA ILE A 83 -0.91 7.58 -17.63
C ILE A 83 -1.13 9.07 -17.36
N THR A 84 -2.01 9.36 -16.39
CA THR A 84 -2.38 10.72 -15.98
C THR A 84 -1.97 10.98 -14.52
N SER A 85 -2.04 12.25 -14.10
CA SER A 85 -1.56 12.67 -12.76
C SER A 85 -2.31 12.05 -11.59
N ASP A 86 -3.53 11.55 -11.79
CA ASP A 86 -4.32 10.87 -10.78
C ASP A 86 -3.70 9.52 -10.32
N ILE A 87 -2.72 8.99 -11.06
CA ILE A 87 -1.92 7.85 -10.62
C ILE A 87 -1.24 8.12 -9.26
N PHE A 88 -0.85 9.34 -8.97
CA PHE A 88 -0.20 9.69 -7.71
C PHE A 88 -1.15 9.58 -6.49
N GLU A 89 -2.46 9.52 -6.71
CA GLU A 89 -3.44 9.27 -5.65
C GLU A 89 -3.45 7.80 -5.17
N VAL A 90 -2.88 6.88 -5.95
CA VAL A 90 -2.82 5.46 -5.60
C VAL A 90 -1.42 4.98 -5.24
N LEU A 91 -0.38 5.71 -5.66
CA LEU A 91 1.00 5.38 -5.34
C LEU A 91 1.35 5.76 -3.89
N GLY A 92 2.24 4.97 -3.29
CA GLY A 92 2.72 5.16 -1.93
C GLY A 92 1.89 4.43 -0.87
N VAL A 93 2.57 4.06 0.22
CA VAL A 93 2.02 3.19 1.30
C VAL A 93 0.74 3.77 1.91
N ASN A 94 0.72 5.07 2.19
CA ASN A 94 -0.43 5.71 2.83
C ASN A 94 -1.69 5.65 1.94
N ASN A 95 -1.54 5.90 0.64
CA ASN A 95 -2.64 5.84 -0.32
C ASN A 95 -3.12 4.39 -0.51
N SER A 96 -2.17 3.45 -0.64
CA SER A 96 -2.46 2.03 -0.70
C SER A 96 -3.32 1.57 0.48
N VAL A 97 -2.89 1.85 1.70
CA VAL A 97 -3.62 1.49 2.93
C VAL A 97 -4.97 2.20 3.00
N ALA A 98 -5.04 3.50 2.70
CA ALA A 98 -6.28 4.28 2.74
C ALA A 98 -7.34 3.76 1.77
N SER A 99 -6.94 3.18 0.64
CA SER A 99 -7.84 2.62 -0.37
C SER A 99 -8.58 1.35 0.06
N ARG A 100 -8.13 0.66 1.13
CA ARG A 100 -8.70 -0.62 1.62
C ARG A 100 -9.94 -0.39 2.48
N THR A 101 -11.01 0.12 1.89
CA THR A 101 -12.24 0.58 2.58
C THR A 101 -13.34 -0.47 2.72
N SER A 102 -13.17 -1.67 2.18
CA SER A 102 -14.13 -2.78 2.37
C SER A 102 -14.26 -3.15 3.86
N TYR A 103 -15.37 -3.81 4.22
CA TYR A 103 -15.56 -4.28 5.60
C TYR A 103 -14.40 -5.18 6.04
N GLY A 104 -13.81 -4.86 7.19
CA GLY A 104 -12.61 -5.55 7.70
C GLY A 104 -11.31 -5.19 6.98
N GLY A 105 -11.34 -4.21 6.06
CA GLY A 105 -10.15 -3.71 5.37
C GLY A 105 -9.19 -3.00 6.31
N THR A 106 -7.96 -2.77 5.82
CA THR A 106 -6.86 -2.20 6.62
C THR A 106 -6.81 -0.68 6.62
N SER A 107 -7.77 0.01 5.98
CA SER A 107 -7.80 1.48 6.07
C SER A 107 -7.98 1.93 7.52
N PRO A 108 -7.39 3.07 7.93
CA PRO A 108 -7.51 3.56 9.31
C PRO A 108 -8.95 3.72 9.79
N ALA A 109 -9.89 4.02 8.89
CA ALA A 109 -11.31 4.10 9.21
C ALA A 109 -11.89 2.73 9.56
N GLN A 110 -11.62 1.71 8.73
CA GLN A 110 -12.09 0.35 8.96
C GLN A 110 -11.46 -0.28 10.22
N VAL A 111 -10.17 -0.04 10.45
CA VAL A 111 -9.50 -0.50 11.68
C VAL A 111 -10.16 0.10 12.91
N ARG A 112 -10.46 1.42 12.93
CA ARG A 112 -11.18 2.04 14.05
C ARG A 112 -12.55 1.44 14.27
N THR A 113 -13.28 1.16 13.19
CA THR A 113 -14.60 0.50 13.27
C THR A 113 -14.48 -0.88 13.89
N GLN A 114 -13.49 -1.68 13.49
CA GLN A 114 -13.29 -3.01 14.09
C GLN A 114 -12.84 -2.91 15.55
N VAL A 115 -11.98 -1.97 15.90
CA VAL A 115 -11.58 -1.74 17.29
C VAL A 115 -12.79 -1.40 18.16
N ALA A 116 -13.66 -0.48 17.72
CA ALA A 116 -14.87 -0.11 18.46
C ALA A 116 -15.81 -1.32 18.67
N ARG A 117 -16.02 -2.10 17.60
CA ARG A 117 -16.83 -3.32 17.65
C ARG A 117 -16.30 -4.34 18.66
N TRP A 118 -14.98 -4.59 18.62
CA TRP A 118 -14.40 -5.59 19.53
C TRP A 118 -14.37 -5.11 20.99
N LYS A 119 -14.22 -3.83 21.26
CA LYS A 119 -14.36 -3.28 22.60
C LYS A 119 -15.76 -3.54 23.15
N GLU A 120 -16.82 -3.27 22.37
CA GLU A 120 -18.20 -3.51 22.76
C GLU A 120 -18.49 -5.01 23.05
N ILE A 121 -17.83 -5.93 22.34
CA ILE A 121 -18.04 -7.38 22.53
C ILE A 121 -17.29 -7.91 23.78
N LEU A 122 -16.15 -7.31 24.12
CA LEU A 122 -15.26 -7.80 25.18
C LEU A 122 -15.51 -7.13 26.55
N GLU A 123 -16.19 -6.00 26.59
CA GLU A 123 -16.67 -5.32 27.81
C GLU A 123 -17.98 -5.93 28.33
#